data_3e9e927ad555185e45ca3507fbe59e10
#
_entry.id   3e9e927ad555185e45ca3507fbe59e10
#
_cell.length_a   1.000
_cell.length_b   1.000
_cell.length_c   1.000
_cell.angle_alpha   90.00
_cell.angle_beta   90.00
_cell.angle_gamma   90.00
#
_symmetry.space_group_name_H-M   'P 1'
#
loop_
_entity.id
_entity.type
_entity.pdbx_description
1 polymer ?
#
loop_
_entity_poly.entity_id
_entity_poly.type
_entity_poly.pdbx_seq_one_letter_code
_entity_poly.pdbx_strand_id
1 'polypeptide(L)'
;MHQPELSRLGLYQRYARDILRDRFYVALERHHGLIWINLLQIPLFFAAGLAAGWLSGETPHGAAQTGLSILLFGVFVRTVIVWHITWAVNSATHLWGYRSFETDEDSRNNIIVGLISNGEGWHNNHHADPRSARHGHSWWEIDNTWLTIRFLAWLGLATDVVAPNARLAARFAASRLIKREMTDDPAEQNANS
;
A
#
# COMPACT_ATOMS: atom_id res chain seq x y z
N MET A 1 29.24 -18.85 6.94
CA MET A 1 28.82 -18.38 8.28
C MET A 1 27.32 -18.62 8.41
N HIS A 2 26.92 -19.63 9.21
CA HIS A 2 25.52 -19.89 9.52
C HIS A 2 25.03 -18.74 10.42
N GLN A 3 24.07 -17.93 9.93
CA GLN A 3 23.38 -17.00 10.82
C GLN A 3 22.53 -17.83 11.77
N PRO A 4 22.61 -17.63 13.09
CA PRO A 4 21.73 -18.34 14.02
C PRO A 4 20.29 -18.00 13.65
N GLU A 5 19.45 -19.04 13.51
CA GLU A 5 18.01 -18.86 13.31
C GLU A 5 17.47 -17.99 14.46
N LEU A 6 17.19 -16.74 14.14
CA LEU A 6 16.49 -15.86 15.08
C LEU A 6 15.13 -16.50 15.33
N SER A 7 14.84 -16.84 16.57
CA SER A 7 13.49 -17.27 16.96
C SER A 7 12.48 -16.21 16.51
N ARG A 8 11.23 -16.60 16.21
CA ARG A 8 10.16 -15.65 15.84
C ARG A 8 10.11 -14.45 16.79
N LEU A 9 10.24 -14.68 18.08
CA LEU A 9 10.29 -13.63 19.09
C LEU A 9 11.48 -12.69 18.88
N GLY A 10 12.65 -13.21 18.54
CA GLY A 10 13.84 -12.40 18.23
C GLY A 10 13.65 -11.50 17.00
N LEU A 11 12.93 -11.97 15.98
CA LEU A 11 12.56 -11.16 14.82
C LEU A 11 11.60 -10.03 15.20
N TYR A 12 10.54 -10.33 15.96
CA TYR A 12 9.62 -9.30 16.47
C TYR A 12 10.33 -8.28 17.36
N GLN A 13 11.20 -8.72 18.24
CA GLN A 13 11.99 -7.81 19.10
C GLN A 13 12.92 -6.90 18.30
N ARG A 14 13.41 -7.35 17.16
CA ARG A 14 14.31 -6.55 16.32
C ARG A 14 13.57 -5.59 15.40
N TYR A 15 12.47 -6.03 14.77
CA TYR A 15 11.83 -5.32 13.66
C TYR A 15 10.44 -4.76 13.96
N ALA A 16 9.77 -5.22 15.02
CA ALA A 16 8.37 -4.90 15.32
C ALA A 16 8.14 -4.73 16.84
N ARG A 17 9.02 -3.96 17.49
CA ARG A 17 8.92 -3.71 18.95
C ARG A 17 7.65 -2.97 19.36
N ASP A 18 7.16 -2.11 18.52
CA ASP A 18 5.89 -1.39 18.65
C ASP A 18 4.72 -2.36 18.73
N ILE A 19 4.65 -3.34 17.83
CA ILE A 19 3.61 -4.38 17.82
C ILE A 19 3.65 -5.20 19.12
N LEU A 20 4.84 -5.55 19.63
CA LEU A 20 4.96 -6.27 20.90
C LEU A 20 4.51 -5.48 22.13
N ARG A 21 4.43 -4.16 22.05
CA ARG A 21 3.93 -3.28 23.13
C ARG A 21 2.41 -3.16 23.14
N ASP A 22 1.78 -3.45 22.02
CA ASP A 22 0.33 -3.36 21.89
C ASP A 22 -0.34 -4.70 22.26
N ARG A 23 -1.12 -4.66 23.33
CA ARG A 23 -1.82 -5.84 23.88
C ARG A 23 -2.80 -6.46 22.87
N PHE A 24 -3.38 -5.64 22.00
CA PHE A 24 -4.30 -6.13 20.95
C PHE A 24 -3.57 -7.00 19.94
N TYR A 25 -2.46 -6.53 19.39
CA TYR A 25 -1.68 -7.32 18.42
C TYR A 25 -1.06 -8.56 19.04
N VAL A 26 -0.58 -8.48 20.27
CA VAL A 26 -0.08 -9.65 21.01
C VAL A 26 -1.18 -10.69 21.22
N ALA A 27 -2.39 -10.29 21.59
CA ALA A 27 -3.53 -11.19 21.72
C ALA A 27 -3.95 -11.80 20.38
N LEU A 28 -3.95 -10.99 19.31
CA LEU A 28 -4.28 -11.42 17.96
C LEU A 28 -3.31 -12.52 17.46
N GLU A 29 -2.01 -12.34 17.67
CA GLU A 29 -1.00 -13.33 17.32
C GLU A 29 -1.12 -14.60 18.19
N ARG A 30 -1.25 -14.43 19.51
CA ARG A 30 -1.35 -15.55 20.47
C ARG A 30 -2.50 -16.51 20.20
N HIS A 31 -3.64 -15.96 19.77
CA HIS A 31 -4.87 -16.73 19.52
C HIS A 31 -5.09 -17.04 18.04
N HIS A 32 -4.08 -16.87 17.20
CA HIS A 32 -4.22 -17.02 15.74
C HIS A 32 -5.38 -16.18 15.15
N GLY A 33 -5.63 -15.01 15.74
CA GLY A 33 -6.78 -14.18 15.41
C GLY A 33 -6.86 -13.77 13.96
N LEU A 34 -5.71 -13.54 13.30
CA LEU A 34 -5.68 -13.25 11.85
C LEU A 34 -6.23 -14.41 11.02
N ILE A 35 -5.96 -15.66 11.41
CA ILE A 35 -6.50 -16.85 10.73
C ILE A 35 -8.02 -16.87 10.90
N TRP A 36 -8.50 -16.69 12.13
CA TRP A 36 -9.94 -16.68 12.42
C TRP A 36 -10.68 -15.54 11.73
N ILE A 37 -10.11 -14.34 11.68
CA ILE A 37 -10.68 -13.20 10.94
C ILE A 37 -10.83 -13.54 9.46
N ASN A 38 -9.81 -14.16 8.84
CA ASN A 38 -9.89 -14.57 7.44
C ASN A 38 -10.90 -15.69 7.22
N LEU A 39 -10.98 -16.69 8.09
CA LEU A 39 -11.95 -17.76 7.99
C LEU A 39 -13.40 -17.28 8.22
N LEU A 40 -13.60 -16.32 9.13
CA LEU A 40 -14.92 -15.76 9.44
C LEU A 40 -15.53 -14.98 8.25
N GLN A 41 -14.70 -14.44 7.36
CA GLN A 41 -15.21 -13.79 6.14
C GLN A 41 -16.04 -14.75 5.28
N ILE A 42 -15.73 -16.03 5.26
CA ILE A 42 -16.41 -17.02 4.41
C ILE A 42 -17.93 -17.10 4.76
N PRO A 43 -18.32 -17.49 5.98
CA PRO A 43 -19.73 -17.54 6.34
C PRO A 43 -20.38 -16.15 6.35
N LEU A 44 -19.64 -15.08 6.71
CA LEU A 44 -20.17 -13.73 6.78
C LEU A 44 -20.60 -13.21 5.39
N PHE A 45 -19.76 -13.35 4.39
CA PHE A 45 -20.05 -12.88 3.03
C PHE A 45 -21.14 -13.74 2.39
N PHE A 46 -21.14 -15.06 2.63
CA PHE A 46 -22.22 -15.93 2.16
C PHE A 46 -23.57 -15.54 2.78
N ALA A 47 -23.61 -15.35 4.09
CA ALA A 47 -24.85 -14.97 4.80
C ALA A 47 -25.34 -13.58 4.37
N ALA A 48 -24.43 -12.62 4.17
CA ALA A 48 -24.78 -11.28 3.68
C ALA A 48 -25.39 -11.35 2.26
N GLY A 49 -24.83 -12.16 1.38
CA GLY A 49 -25.36 -12.35 0.04
C GLY A 49 -26.68 -13.11 0.02
N LEU A 50 -26.83 -14.13 0.86
CA LEU A 50 -28.09 -14.85 1.05
C LEU A 50 -29.19 -13.89 1.52
N ALA A 51 -28.89 -13.04 2.51
CA ALA A 51 -29.81 -12.03 3.02
C ALA A 51 -30.19 -11.00 1.95
N ALA A 52 -29.21 -10.53 1.16
CA ALA A 52 -29.46 -9.59 0.07
C ALA A 52 -30.41 -10.18 -0.99
N GLY A 53 -30.16 -11.41 -1.45
CA GLY A 53 -31.04 -12.10 -2.40
C GLY A 53 -32.47 -12.30 -1.82
N TRP A 54 -32.55 -12.67 -0.56
CA TRP A 54 -33.84 -12.83 0.11
C TRP A 54 -34.64 -11.52 0.20
N LEU A 55 -33.96 -10.44 0.58
CA LEU A 55 -34.58 -9.09 0.65
C LEU A 55 -34.96 -8.54 -0.73
N SER A 56 -34.31 -9.01 -1.79
CA SER A 56 -34.66 -8.68 -3.17
C SER A 56 -35.82 -9.51 -3.74
N GLY A 57 -36.39 -10.40 -2.95
CA GLY A 57 -37.55 -11.23 -3.35
C GLY A 57 -37.18 -12.44 -4.23
N GLU A 58 -35.90 -12.84 -4.23
CA GLU A 58 -35.46 -14.02 -4.95
C GLU A 58 -36.01 -15.32 -4.34
N THR A 59 -36.10 -16.37 -5.16
CA THR A 59 -36.36 -17.72 -4.65
C THR A 59 -35.24 -18.18 -3.72
N PRO A 60 -35.48 -19.18 -2.85
CA PRO A 60 -34.43 -19.73 -1.99
C PRO A 60 -33.17 -20.15 -2.77
N HIS A 61 -33.35 -20.70 -3.98
CA HIS A 61 -32.24 -21.06 -4.87
C HIS A 61 -31.53 -19.84 -5.39
N GLY A 62 -32.24 -18.79 -5.84
CA GLY A 62 -31.69 -17.53 -6.28
C GLY A 62 -30.86 -16.85 -5.19
N ALA A 63 -31.45 -16.73 -3.97
CA ALA A 63 -30.74 -16.17 -2.83
C ALA A 63 -29.47 -16.94 -2.47
N ALA A 64 -29.44 -18.28 -2.59
CA ALA A 64 -28.24 -19.08 -2.39
C ALA A 64 -27.19 -18.82 -3.49
N GLN A 65 -27.60 -18.62 -4.74
CA GLN A 65 -26.68 -18.24 -5.82
C GLN A 65 -26.09 -16.84 -5.59
N THR A 66 -26.89 -15.87 -5.14
CA THR A 66 -26.41 -14.54 -4.75
C THR A 66 -25.42 -14.65 -3.59
N GLY A 67 -25.69 -15.50 -2.59
CA GLY A 67 -24.77 -15.80 -1.50
C GLY A 67 -23.42 -16.34 -1.99
N LEU A 68 -23.45 -17.34 -2.87
CA LEU A 68 -22.23 -17.91 -3.46
C LEU A 68 -21.47 -16.90 -4.32
N SER A 69 -22.15 -16.05 -5.07
CA SER A 69 -21.53 -15.01 -5.88
C SER A 69 -20.82 -13.98 -5.01
N ILE A 70 -21.47 -13.47 -3.97
CA ILE A 70 -20.87 -12.51 -3.04
C ILE A 70 -19.69 -13.13 -2.29
N LEU A 71 -19.77 -14.38 -1.89
CA LEU A 71 -18.64 -15.11 -1.31
C LEU A 71 -17.48 -15.21 -2.31
N LEU A 72 -17.74 -15.69 -3.53
CA LEU A 72 -16.70 -15.92 -4.53
C LEU A 72 -15.97 -14.61 -4.88
N PHE A 73 -16.72 -13.57 -5.24
CA PHE A 73 -16.12 -12.30 -5.64
C PHE A 73 -15.62 -11.47 -4.45
N GLY A 74 -16.37 -11.42 -3.36
CA GLY A 74 -16.06 -10.61 -2.19
C GLY A 74 -14.93 -11.17 -1.31
N VAL A 75 -14.66 -12.48 -1.36
CA VAL A 75 -13.57 -13.08 -0.58
C VAL A 75 -12.47 -13.61 -1.50
N PHE A 76 -12.76 -14.59 -2.35
CA PHE A 76 -11.70 -15.30 -3.08
C PHE A 76 -11.11 -14.47 -4.21
N VAL A 77 -11.93 -13.96 -5.12
CA VAL A 77 -11.44 -13.15 -6.27
C VAL A 77 -10.76 -11.87 -5.78
N ARG A 78 -11.41 -11.16 -4.82
CA ARG A 78 -10.81 -9.98 -4.19
C ARG A 78 -9.44 -10.29 -3.59
N THR A 79 -9.30 -11.38 -2.84
CA THR A 79 -8.03 -11.73 -2.19
C THR A 79 -6.93 -11.99 -3.22
N VAL A 80 -7.24 -12.72 -4.29
CA VAL A 80 -6.29 -12.97 -5.39
C VAL A 80 -5.86 -11.65 -6.05
N ILE A 81 -6.81 -10.76 -6.36
CA ILE A 81 -6.51 -9.44 -6.95
C ILE A 81 -5.62 -8.62 -6.02
N VAL A 82 -5.94 -8.54 -4.72
CA VAL A 82 -5.14 -7.78 -3.75
C VAL A 82 -3.71 -8.32 -3.66
N TRP A 83 -3.52 -9.63 -3.67
CA TRP A 83 -2.17 -10.22 -3.70
C TRP A 83 -1.39 -9.82 -4.96
N HIS A 84 -2.03 -9.87 -6.13
CA HIS A 84 -1.37 -9.46 -7.38
C HIS A 84 -1.01 -7.96 -7.38
N ILE A 85 -1.88 -7.10 -6.85
CA ILE A 85 -1.58 -5.67 -6.67
C ILE A 85 -0.37 -5.49 -5.75
N THR A 86 -0.34 -6.19 -4.60
CA THR A 86 0.77 -6.11 -3.65
C THR A 86 2.09 -6.60 -4.27
N TRP A 87 2.04 -7.68 -5.04
CA TRP A 87 3.23 -8.15 -5.76
C TRP A 87 3.65 -7.18 -6.86
N ALA A 88 2.71 -6.53 -7.55
CA ALA A 88 3.01 -5.51 -8.54
C ALA A 88 3.72 -4.29 -7.92
N VAL A 89 3.37 -3.90 -6.69
CA VAL A 89 4.11 -2.88 -5.94
C VAL A 89 5.57 -3.27 -5.75
N ASN A 90 5.88 -4.54 -5.46
CA ASN A 90 7.24 -5.00 -5.21
C ASN A 90 7.99 -5.50 -6.46
N SER A 91 7.35 -5.62 -7.60
CA SER A 91 7.96 -6.11 -8.85
C SER A 91 7.89 -5.07 -9.98
N ALA A 92 6.69 -4.69 -10.40
CA ALA A 92 6.51 -3.76 -11.52
C ALA A 92 7.12 -2.39 -11.23
N THR A 93 7.08 -1.90 -9.99
CA THR A 93 7.69 -0.63 -9.60
C THR A 93 9.21 -0.67 -9.48
N HIS A 94 9.84 -1.84 -9.57
CA HIS A 94 11.30 -1.93 -9.73
C HIS A 94 11.73 -2.08 -11.20
N LEU A 95 10.78 -2.31 -12.12
CA LEU A 95 11.06 -2.49 -13.55
C LEU A 95 10.62 -1.27 -14.38
N TRP A 96 9.42 -0.73 -14.09
CA TRP A 96 8.78 0.30 -14.90
C TRP A 96 8.31 1.49 -14.08
N GLY A 97 8.55 2.68 -14.61
CA GLY A 97 8.14 3.93 -13.99
C GLY A 97 9.23 5.00 -14.07
N TYR A 98 8.99 6.13 -13.42
CA TYR A 98 9.95 7.22 -13.29
C TYR A 98 10.55 7.24 -11.88
N ARG A 99 11.70 7.91 -11.75
CA ARG A 99 12.36 8.14 -10.46
C ARG A 99 12.27 9.62 -10.12
N SER A 100 11.79 9.90 -8.92
CA SER A 100 11.77 11.25 -8.34
C SER A 100 13.03 11.51 -7.53
N PHE A 101 13.58 10.46 -6.93
CA PHE A 101 14.74 10.50 -6.05
C PHE A 101 15.78 9.47 -6.50
N GLU A 102 17.03 9.78 -6.29
CA GLU A 102 18.10 8.79 -6.39
C GLU A 102 18.16 7.99 -5.09
N THR A 103 17.89 6.71 -5.21
CA THR A 103 17.94 5.71 -4.14
C THR A 103 18.92 4.62 -4.51
N ASP A 104 19.46 3.92 -3.52
CA ASP A 104 20.49 2.88 -3.73
C ASP A 104 19.95 1.61 -4.43
N GLU A 105 18.64 1.57 -4.67
CA GLU A 105 17.95 0.45 -5.33
C GLU A 105 17.12 0.95 -6.52
N ASP A 106 16.51 0.03 -7.30
CA ASP A 106 15.84 0.33 -8.57
C ASP A 106 14.37 0.74 -8.44
N SER A 107 13.91 1.21 -7.27
CA SER A 107 12.51 1.63 -7.08
C SER A 107 12.13 2.78 -8.02
N ARG A 108 10.91 2.72 -8.51
CA ARG A 108 10.30 3.69 -9.43
C ARG A 108 8.89 4.02 -9.00
N ASN A 109 8.45 5.19 -9.36
CA ASN A 109 7.05 5.60 -9.24
C ASN A 109 6.30 5.14 -10.49
N ASN A 110 5.30 4.32 -10.32
CA ASN A 110 4.46 3.80 -11.41
C ASN A 110 3.02 4.27 -11.23
N ILE A 111 2.52 5.04 -12.19
CA ILE A 111 1.18 5.68 -12.12
C ILE A 111 0.08 4.63 -12.02
N ILE A 112 0.13 3.59 -12.85
CA ILE A 112 -0.91 2.55 -12.89
C ILE A 112 -0.95 1.81 -11.56
N VAL A 113 0.22 1.35 -11.10
CA VAL A 113 0.33 0.66 -9.81
C VAL A 113 -0.08 1.62 -8.67
N GLY A 114 0.33 2.90 -8.72
CA GLY A 114 -0.04 3.91 -7.73
C GLY A 114 -1.55 4.08 -7.57
N LEU A 115 -2.28 4.11 -8.67
CA LEU A 115 -3.73 4.25 -8.66
C LEU A 115 -4.43 2.99 -8.13
N ILE A 116 -4.06 1.81 -8.61
CA ILE A 116 -4.72 0.55 -8.22
C ILE A 116 -4.34 0.07 -6.81
N SER A 117 -3.17 0.49 -6.29
CA SER A 117 -2.69 0.17 -4.94
C SER A 117 -2.96 1.26 -3.90
N ASN A 118 -3.82 2.25 -4.23
CA ASN A 118 -4.17 3.37 -3.33
C ASN A 118 -3.00 4.26 -2.89
N GLY A 119 -1.92 4.32 -3.68
CA GLY A 119 -0.76 5.16 -3.42
C GLY A 119 0.56 4.40 -3.26
N GLU A 120 0.54 3.10 -3.03
CA GLU A 120 1.75 2.30 -2.80
C GLU A 120 2.69 2.24 -4.03
N GLY A 121 2.17 2.48 -5.23
CA GLY A 121 2.97 2.52 -6.46
C GLY A 121 3.84 3.77 -6.62
N TRP A 122 3.77 4.76 -5.70
CA TRP A 122 4.75 5.84 -5.57
C TRP A 122 5.99 5.34 -4.81
N HIS A 123 6.54 4.25 -5.27
CA HIS A 123 7.47 3.39 -4.55
C HIS A 123 8.86 3.99 -4.40
N ASN A 124 9.34 4.75 -5.39
CA ASN A 124 10.60 5.50 -5.28
C ASN A 124 10.51 6.62 -4.22
N ASN A 125 9.36 7.30 -4.13
CA ASN A 125 9.14 8.28 -3.08
C ASN A 125 9.15 7.62 -1.69
N HIS A 126 8.51 6.45 -1.56
CA HIS A 126 8.50 5.68 -0.32
C HIS A 126 9.91 5.25 0.10
N HIS A 127 10.71 4.72 -0.82
CA HIS A 127 12.09 4.33 -0.52
C HIS A 127 12.99 5.51 -0.16
N ALA A 128 12.73 6.70 -0.73
CA ALA A 128 13.45 7.92 -0.37
C ALA A 128 13.04 8.48 1.01
N ASP A 129 11.79 8.29 1.43
CA ASP A 129 11.25 8.75 2.72
C ASP A 129 10.37 7.65 3.38
N PRO A 130 10.98 6.56 3.86
CA PRO A 130 10.26 5.36 4.33
C PRO A 130 9.45 5.59 5.61
N ARG A 131 9.63 6.72 6.29
CA ARG A 131 8.86 7.08 7.49
C ARG A 131 7.63 7.92 7.18
N SER A 132 7.54 8.48 5.98
CA SER A 132 6.40 9.28 5.57
C SER A 132 5.14 8.42 5.43
N ALA A 133 4.05 8.87 6.01
CA ALA A 133 2.73 8.28 5.79
C ALA A 133 2.15 8.65 4.42
N ARG A 134 2.78 9.56 3.68
CA ARG A 134 2.39 9.97 2.33
C ARG A 134 3.43 9.50 1.33
N HIS A 135 3.04 8.68 0.37
CA HIS A 135 3.90 8.23 -0.72
C HIS A 135 3.82 9.14 -1.94
N GLY A 136 2.66 9.72 -2.25
CA GLY A 136 2.52 10.70 -3.33
C GLY A 136 3.07 12.07 -2.94
N HIS A 137 4.28 12.43 -3.39
CA HIS A 137 4.93 13.69 -3.01
C HIS A 137 4.52 14.86 -3.93
N SER A 138 4.14 14.58 -5.17
CA SER A 138 3.60 15.59 -6.10
C SER A 138 2.08 15.74 -5.93
N TRP A 139 1.52 16.88 -6.38
CA TRP A 139 0.08 17.14 -6.26
C TRP A 139 -0.80 16.18 -7.09
N TRP A 140 -0.27 15.64 -8.18
CA TRP A 140 -0.94 14.72 -9.11
C TRP A 140 -0.70 13.23 -8.76
N GLU A 141 0.22 12.94 -7.87
CA GLU A 141 0.46 11.61 -7.32
C GLU A 141 -0.62 11.28 -6.29
N ILE A 142 -1.77 10.81 -6.80
CA ILE A 142 -2.94 10.50 -5.97
C ILE A 142 -2.58 9.38 -5.00
N ASP A 143 -2.76 9.65 -3.72
CA ASP A 143 -2.48 8.74 -2.62
C ASP A 143 -3.72 8.64 -1.72
N ASN A 144 -4.58 7.67 -2.01
CA ASN A 144 -5.84 7.47 -1.27
C ASN A 144 -5.57 7.00 0.17
N THR A 145 -4.51 6.25 0.39
CA THR A 145 -4.09 5.82 1.74
C THR A 145 -3.77 7.06 2.59
N TRP A 146 -3.01 8.00 2.06
CA TRP A 146 -2.72 9.27 2.74
C TRP A 146 -3.99 10.08 3.03
N LEU A 147 -4.90 10.19 2.07
CA LEU A 147 -6.17 10.89 2.27
C LEU A 147 -6.99 10.25 3.40
N THR A 148 -7.02 8.92 3.44
CA THR A 148 -7.69 8.15 4.51
C THR A 148 -7.03 8.39 5.86
N ILE A 149 -5.69 8.33 5.95
CA ILE A 149 -4.94 8.60 7.18
C ILE A 149 -5.22 10.03 7.68
N ARG A 150 -5.23 11.02 6.79
CA ARG A 150 -5.57 12.41 7.16
C ARG A 150 -6.99 12.55 7.70
N PHE A 151 -7.94 11.87 7.09
CA PHE A 151 -9.33 11.85 7.57
C PHE A 151 -9.43 11.20 8.96
N LEU A 152 -8.77 10.08 9.18
CA LEU A 152 -8.72 9.43 10.49
C LEU A 152 -8.02 10.30 11.54
N ALA A 153 -6.95 11.00 11.16
CA ALA A 153 -6.27 11.95 12.05
C ALA A 153 -7.18 13.13 12.42
N TRP A 154 -7.96 13.64 11.46
CA TRP A 154 -8.96 14.68 11.74
C TRP A 154 -10.04 14.21 12.72
N LEU A 155 -10.43 12.93 12.68
CA LEU A 155 -11.34 12.32 13.66
C LEU A 155 -10.67 11.98 15.00
N GLY A 156 -9.36 12.20 15.16
CA GLY A 156 -8.61 11.80 16.36
C GLY A 156 -8.35 10.29 16.48
N LEU A 157 -8.59 9.53 15.40
CA LEU A 157 -8.41 8.07 15.35
C LEU A 157 -7.01 7.65 14.90
N ALA A 158 -6.21 8.56 14.32
CA ALA A 158 -4.81 8.35 14.00
C ALA A 158 -3.95 9.44 14.64
N THR A 159 -2.87 9.04 15.30
CA THR A 159 -1.92 9.92 16.00
C THR A 159 -0.51 9.74 15.43
N ASP A 160 0.39 10.66 15.73
CA ASP A 160 1.81 10.59 15.35
C ASP A 160 2.06 10.41 13.83
N VAL A 161 1.17 10.97 13.01
CA VAL A 161 1.23 10.86 11.55
C VAL A 161 2.44 11.63 11.02
N VAL A 162 3.41 10.91 10.46
CA VAL A 162 4.63 11.48 9.90
C VAL A 162 4.36 12.03 8.49
N ALA A 163 4.47 13.33 8.34
CA ALA A 163 4.37 13.98 7.03
C ALA A 163 5.67 13.83 6.22
N PRO A 164 5.63 14.03 4.88
CA PRO A 164 6.82 14.03 4.05
C PRO A 164 7.90 14.99 4.56
N ASN A 165 9.15 14.56 4.45
CA ASN A 165 10.29 15.36 4.88
C ASN A 165 10.46 16.60 3.98
N ALA A 166 10.22 17.78 4.54
CA ALA A 166 10.29 19.05 3.79
C ALA A 166 11.68 19.30 3.18
N ARG A 167 12.78 18.85 3.83
CA ARG A 167 14.14 18.98 3.29
C ARG A 167 14.34 18.09 2.06
N LEU A 168 13.78 16.89 2.07
CA LEU A 168 13.83 15.98 0.93
C LEU A 168 13.03 16.54 -0.24
N ALA A 169 11.83 17.06 0.01
CA ALA A 169 11.02 17.72 -1.00
C ALA A 169 11.71 18.95 -1.61
N ALA A 170 12.39 19.76 -0.79
CA ALA A 170 13.15 20.93 -1.26
C ALA A 170 14.36 20.50 -2.12
N ARG A 171 15.10 19.47 -1.72
CA ARG A 171 16.22 18.91 -2.51
C ARG A 171 15.74 18.39 -3.87
N PHE A 172 14.61 17.69 -3.89
CA PHE A 172 14.01 17.21 -5.14
C PHE A 172 13.59 18.36 -6.06
N ALA A 173 12.95 19.38 -5.52
CA ALA A 173 12.58 20.58 -6.30
C ALA A 173 13.81 21.27 -6.89
N ALA A 174 14.87 21.43 -6.11
CA ALA A 174 16.14 22.01 -6.55
C ALA A 174 16.81 21.20 -7.67
N SER A 175 16.87 19.87 -7.52
CA SER A 175 17.47 18.99 -8.54
C SER A 175 16.71 19.01 -9.88
N ARG A 176 15.38 19.14 -9.83
CA ARG A 176 14.56 19.31 -11.05
C ARG A 176 14.79 20.63 -11.76
N LEU A 177 14.99 21.70 -11.00
CA LEU A 177 15.32 23.01 -11.59
C LEU A 177 16.67 22.99 -12.29
N ILE A 178 17.71 22.45 -11.62
CA ILE A 178 19.05 22.29 -12.21
C ILE A 178 18.99 21.45 -13.49
N LYS A 179 18.29 20.31 -13.45
CA LYS A 179 18.15 19.43 -14.63
C LYS A 179 17.42 20.14 -15.79
N ARG A 180 16.43 20.96 -15.49
CA ARG A 180 15.70 21.73 -16.50
C ARG A 180 16.59 22.81 -17.11
N GLU A 181 17.35 23.54 -16.31
CA GLU A 181 18.30 24.54 -16.78
C GLU A 181 19.37 23.92 -17.70
N MET A 182 19.89 22.73 -17.35
CA MET A 182 20.84 21.99 -18.19
C MET A 182 20.25 21.53 -19.53
N THR A 183 18.98 21.12 -19.56
CA THR A 183 18.29 20.70 -20.80
C THR A 183 17.86 21.87 -21.67
N ASP A 184 17.66 23.03 -21.10
CA ASP A 184 17.24 24.25 -21.81
C ASP A 184 18.46 25.09 -22.29
N ASP A 185 19.72 24.66 -21.98
CA ASP A 185 20.93 25.34 -22.46
C ASP A 185 21.14 25.09 -23.96
N PRO A 186 21.12 26.15 -24.81
CA PRO A 186 21.29 26.04 -26.27
C PRO A 186 22.66 25.49 -26.71
N ALA A 187 23.68 25.49 -25.81
CA ALA A 187 25.01 25.02 -26.11
C ALA A 187 25.08 23.49 -26.26
N GLU A 188 24.29 22.73 -25.50
CA GLU A 188 24.22 21.25 -25.60
C GLU A 188 23.37 20.78 -26.79
N GLN A 189 22.40 21.57 -27.26
CA GLN A 189 21.57 21.21 -28.41
C GLN A 189 22.38 21.24 -29.72
N ASN A 190 23.41 22.08 -29.82
CA ASN A 190 24.25 22.18 -31.00
C ASN A 190 25.40 21.13 -31.02
N ALA A 191 25.64 20.41 -29.96
CA ALA A 191 26.69 19.37 -29.89
C ALA A 191 26.20 17.99 -30.36
N ASN A 192 24.87 17.79 -30.48
CA ASN A 192 24.23 16.54 -30.86
C ASN A 192 23.49 16.59 -32.22
N SER A 193 23.67 17.68 -32.97
CA SER A 193 23.26 17.86 -34.37
C SER A 193 24.45 17.73 -35.31
#